data_f626c7e6de9412bea8f33c367b97c2ef
#
_entry.id   f626c7e6de9412bea8f33c367b97c2ef
#
_cell.length_a   1.000
_cell.length_b   1.000
_cell.length_c   1.000
_cell.angle_alpha   90.00
_cell.angle_beta   90.00
_cell.angle_gamma   90.00
#
_symmetry.space_group_name_H-M   'P 1'
#
loop_
_entity.id
_entity.type
_entity.pdbx_description
1 polymer ?
#
loop_
_entity_poly.entity_id
_entity_poly.type
_entity_poly.pdbx_seq_one_letter_code
_entity_poly.pdbx_strand_id
1 'polypeptide(L)'
;MAEAALASRSPGARAAAPLLAVRGLQAWYGESHVLHGIDFDVAPGEVVTLLGRNGAGKTTTLKSIIGIMGKRRGSITFNGVETIRLPSRAIARLGIGYVPEERGIFSSLTVEENLNLPPRVRPGGLSTDQIFELFPNLRERLSSQGTKLSGGEQQMLAIARILRTGARLLLLDEPTEGLAPVIIQQIGRTIARLKGEGFTIILVEQNFRFAATVADRHYVVEQGKVVDMIPNEALERNIAKLHGYLGV
;
A
#
# COMPACT_ATOMS: atom_id res chain seq x y z
N MET A 1 -21.50 -15.65 -52.55
CA MET A 1 -21.02 -16.67 -51.58
C MET A 1 -19.73 -16.18 -50.96
N ALA A 2 -19.85 -15.61 -49.79
CA ALA A 2 -18.72 -15.22 -48.97
C ALA A 2 -19.10 -15.56 -47.54
N GLU A 3 -18.66 -16.73 -47.07
CA GLU A 3 -18.91 -17.22 -45.73
C GLU A 3 -17.78 -16.79 -44.80
N ALA A 4 -18.20 -16.11 -43.78
CA ALA A 4 -17.33 -15.46 -42.81
C ALA A 4 -16.55 -16.48 -41.97
N ALA A 5 -15.26 -16.35 -41.90
CA ALA A 5 -14.38 -17.01 -40.94
C ALA A 5 -14.63 -16.40 -39.56
N LEU A 6 -15.43 -17.02 -38.72
CA LEU A 6 -15.47 -16.75 -37.26
C LEU A 6 -14.19 -17.34 -36.67
N ALA A 7 -13.22 -16.45 -36.39
CA ALA A 7 -12.05 -16.80 -35.61
C ALA A 7 -12.49 -17.18 -34.18
N SER A 8 -12.28 -18.43 -33.82
CA SER A 8 -12.45 -18.97 -32.48
C SER A 8 -11.51 -18.26 -31.51
N ARG A 9 -12.05 -17.36 -30.68
CA ARG A 9 -11.36 -16.88 -29.49
C ARG A 9 -11.28 -18.05 -28.50
N SER A 10 -10.08 -18.54 -28.27
CA SER A 10 -9.78 -19.47 -27.19
C SER A 10 -10.29 -18.88 -25.86
N PRO A 11 -10.95 -19.68 -24.98
CA PRO A 11 -11.37 -19.19 -23.68
C PRO A 11 -10.13 -18.89 -22.85
N GLY A 12 -9.80 -17.59 -22.74
CA GLY A 12 -8.70 -17.09 -21.95
C GLY A 12 -8.80 -17.62 -20.52
N ALA A 13 -7.67 -18.04 -19.97
CA ALA A 13 -7.53 -18.42 -18.57
C ALA A 13 -8.30 -17.41 -17.71
N ARG A 14 -9.21 -17.89 -16.88
CA ARG A 14 -9.94 -17.07 -15.91
C ARG A 14 -8.86 -16.35 -15.08
N ALA A 15 -8.71 -15.04 -15.26
CA ALA A 15 -7.86 -14.24 -14.41
C ALA A 15 -8.23 -14.55 -12.96
N ALA A 16 -7.24 -14.91 -12.14
CA ALA A 16 -7.47 -15.20 -10.73
C ALA A 16 -8.19 -14.00 -10.09
N ALA A 17 -9.18 -14.29 -9.24
CA ALA A 17 -9.92 -13.24 -8.57
C ALA A 17 -8.94 -12.32 -7.80
N PRO A 18 -9.11 -11.00 -7.87
CA PRO A 18 -8.22 -10.07 -7.17
C PRO A 18 -8.28 -10.29 -5.65
N LEU A 19 -7.16 -10.10 -4.97
CA LEU A 19 -7.10 -10.13 -3.51
C LEU A 19 -7.88 -8.95 -2.93
N LEU A 20 -7.70 -7.76 -3.51
CA LEU A 20 -8.46 -6.56 -3.20
C LEU A 20 -9.12 -6.03 -4.47
N ALA A 21 -10.41 -5.70 -4.38
CA ALA A 21 -11.11 -4.95 -5.41
C ALA A 21 -11.83 -3.76 -4.80
N VAL A 22 -11.61 -2.58 -5.35
CA VAL A 22 -12.26 -1.31 -4.98
C VAL A 22 -13.10 -0.86 -6.15
N ARG A 23 -14.40 -0.58 -5.91
CA ARG A 23 -15.34 -0.21 -6.97
C ARG A 23 -16.21 0.96 -6.53
N GLY A 24 -16.19 2.03 -7.34
CA GLY A 24 -16.98 3.23 -7.14
C GLY A 24 -16.77 3.88 -5.78
N LEU A 25 -15.56 3.79 -5.21
CA LEU A 25 -15.29 4.27 -3.85
C LEU A 25 -15.40 5.79 -3.78
N GLN A 26 -16.29 6.25 -2.93
CA GLN A 26 -16.47 7.64 -2.57
C GLN A 26 -16.18 7.84 -1.08
N ALA A 27 -15.60 8.97 -0.71
CA ALA A 27 -15.30 9.30 0.69
C ALA A 27 -15.34 10.80 0.95
N TRP A 28 -15.66 11.15 2.21
CA TRP A 28 -15.83 12.53 2.65
C TRP A 28 -15.11 12.80 3.96
N TYR A 29 -14.56 14.01 4.10
CA TYR A 29 -14.20 14.62 5.37
C TYR A 29 -15.30 15.62 5.75
N GLY A 30 -16.16 15.26 6.72
CA GLY A 30 -17.37 16.04 7.00
C GLY A 30 -18.25 16.14 5.75
N GLU A 31 -18.48 17.35 5.24
CA GLU A 31 -19.23 17.60 4.01
C GLU A 31 -18.34 17.66 2.75
N SER A 32 -17.02 17.71 2.91
CA SER A 32 -16.09 17.79 1.78
C SER A 32 -15.97 16.44 1.08
N HIS A 33 -16.44 16.32 -0.15
CA HIS A 33 -16.34 15.14 -0.99
C HIS A 33 -14.95 15.06 -1.61
N VAL A 34 -14.18 14.03 -1.29
CA VAL A 34 -12.76 13.90 -1.68
C VAL A 34 -12.53 12.78 -2.68
N LEU A 35 -13.20 11.63 -2.52
CA LEU A 35 -13.11 10.54 -3.51
C LEU A 35 -14.41 10.48 -4.32
N HIS A 36 -14.26 10.47 -5.64
CA HIS A 36 -15.34 10.64 -6.61
C HIS A 36 -15.59 9.38 -7.46
N GLY A 37 -15.36 8.20 -6.89
CA GLY A 37 -15.51 6.92 -7.60
C GLY A 37 -14.14 6.33 -7.99
N ILE A 38 -13.35 5.92 -7.00
CA ILE A 38 -12.08 5.20 -7.20
C ILE A 38 -12.37 3.75 -7.56
N ASP A 39 -11.78 3.29 -8.66
CA ASP A 39 -11.87 1.93 -9.16
C ASP A 39 -10.46 1.36 -9.40
N PHE A 40 -10.09 0.30 -8.70
CA PHE A 40 -8.88 -0.47 -8.97
C PHE A 40 -8.93 -1.85 -8.31
N ASP A 41 -7.98 -2.69 -8.66
CA ASP A 41 -7.81 -4.01 -8.05
C ASP A 41 -6.33 -4.36 -7.83
N VAL A 42 -6.08 -5.37 -7.00
CA VAL A 42 -4.74 -5.85 -6.68
C VAL A 42 -4.78 -7.37 -6.62
N ALA A 43 -3.89 -8.02 -7.37
CA ALA A 43 -3.72 -9.46 -7.34
C ALA A 43 -2.92 -9.92 -6.10
N PRO A 44 -3.04 -11.19 -5.67
CA PRO A 44 -2.20 -11.74 -4.63
C PRO A 44 -0.70 -11.65 -4.99
N GLY A 45 0.14 -11.20 -4.06
CA GLY A 45 1.60 -11.07 -4.25
C GLY A 45 2.03 -9.90 -5.14
N GLU A 46 1.10 -9.05 -5.53
CA GLU A 46 1.36 -7.89 -6.38
C GLU A 46 1.74 -6.66 -5.56
N VAL A 47 2.63 -5.84 -6.10
CA VAL A 47 2.92 -4.49 -5.61
C VAL A 47 2.34 -3.49 -6.59
N VAL A 48 1.35 -2.72 -6.16
CA VAL A 48 0.77 -1.64 -6.97
C VAL A 48 1.02 -0.29 -6.32
N THR A 49 1.13 0.76 -7.13
CA THR A 49 1.22 2.12 -6.60
C THR A 49 -0.02 2.94 -6.92
N LEU A 50 -0.35 3.85 -6.02
CA LEU A 50 -1.25 4.97 -6.27
C LEU A 50 -0.37 6.22 -6.44
N LEU A 51 -0.17 6.66 -7.69
CA LEU A 51 0.59 7.85 -8.03
C LEU A 51 -0.36 9.04 -8.20
N GLY A 52 0.10 10.24 -7.87
CA GLY A 52 -0.69 11.46 -8.05
C GLY A 52 -0.15 12.60 -7.20
N ARG A 53 -0.61 13.81 -7.50
CA ARG A 53 -0.23 15.04 -6.77
C ARG A 53 -0.73 15.00 -5.32
N ASN A 54 -0.18 15.89 -4.49
CA ASN A 54 -0.72 16.15 -3.15
C ASN A 54 -2.19 16.59 -3.26
N GLY A 55 -3.04 16.03 -2.38
CA GLY A 55 -4.49 16.29 -2.41
C GLY A 55 -5.26 15.49 -3.47
N ALA A 56 -4.63 14.65 -4.29
CA ALA A 56 -5.34 13.85 -5.31
C ALA A 56 -6.30 12.79 -4.74
N GLY A 57 -6.19 12.44 -3.44
CA GLY A 57 -7.03 11.45 -2.77
C GLY A 57 -6.34 10.12 -2.43
N LYS A 58 -5.02 10.01 -2.64
CA LYS A 58 -4.24 8.76 -2.41
C LYS A 58 -4.37 8.26 -0.97
N THR A 59 -3.95 9.05 0.02
CA THR A 59 -4.05 8.74 1.46
C THR A 59 -5.50 8.48 1.89
N THR A 60 -6.46 9.26 1.36
CA THR A 60 -7.89 9.07 1.63
C THR A 60 -8.36 7.70 1.12
N THR A 61 -7.84 7.23 0.00
CA THR A 61 -8.12 5.89 -0.53
C THR A 61 -7.62 4.81 0.44
N LEU A 62 -6.37 4.88 0.92
CA LEU A 62 -5.86 3.93 1.92
C LEU A 62 -6.65 3.97 3.22
N LYS A 63 -6.93 5.18 3.75
CA LYS A 63 -7.76 5.37 4.96
C LYS A 63 -9.18 4.82 4.79
N SER A 64 -9.73 4.86 3.57
CA SER A 64 -11.02 4.24 3.27
C SER A 64 -10.93 2.71 3.26
N ILE A 65 -9.88 2.13 2.67
CA ILE A 65 -9.68 0.67 2.64
C ILE A 65 -9.56 0.11 4.05
N ILE A 66 -8.76 0.73 4.94
CA ILE A 66 -8.60 0.26 6.33
C ILE A 66 -9.76 0.67 7.25
N GLY A 67 -10.73 1.42 6.77
CA GLY A 67 -11.92 1.76 7.54
C GLY A 67 -11.77 2.90 8.54
N ILE A 68 -10.77 3.76 8.37
CA ILE A 68 -10.57 4.97 9.18
C ILE A 68 -11.54 6.08 8.73
N MET A 69 -11.84 6.15 7.43
CA MET A 69 -12.83 7.10 6.92
C MET A 69 -14.24 6.74 7.37
N GLY A 70 -14.88 7.63 8.13
CA GLY A 70 -16.22 7.42 8.68
C GLY A 70 -17.33 7.47 7.63
N LYS A 71 -17.28 8.44 6.70
CA LYS A 71 -18.28 8.61 5.62
C LYS A 71 -17.67 8.13 4.32
N ARG A 72 -18.03 6.91 3.91
CA ARG A 72 -17.57 6.29 2.66
C ARG A 72 -18.69 5.45 2.03
N ARG A 73 -18.67 5.32 0.68
CA ARG A 73 -19.63 4.55 -0.11
C ARG A 73 -18.89 3.82 -1.25
N GLY A 74 -19.56 2.88 -1.89
CA GLY A 74 -19.01 2.02 -2.93
C GLY A 74 -18.86 0.59 -2.43
N SER A 75 -17.90 -0.15 -2.98
CA SER A 75 -17.58 -1.52 -2.58
C SER A 75 -16.07 -1.67 -2.41
N ILE A 76 -15.66 -2.35 -1.35
CA ILE A 76 -14.27 -2.75 -1.10
C ILE A 76 -14.30 -4.22 -0.70
N THR A 77 -13.93 -5.10 -1.61
CA THR A 77 -13.81 -6.53 -1.34
C THR A 77 -12.37 -6.93 -1.08
N PHE A 78 -12.10 -7.59 0.04
CA PHE A 78 -10.79 -8.15 0.36
C PHE A 78 -10.93 -9.66 0.58
N ASN A 79 -10.22 -10.43 -0.22
CA ASN A 79 -10.29 -11.91 -0.23
C ASN A 79 -11.75 -12.42 -0.25
N GLY A 80 -12.57 -11.80 -1.13
CA GLY A 80 -14.00 -12.12 -1.29
C GLY A 80 -14.94 -11.56 -0.22
N VAL A 81 -14.43 -10.88 0.81
CA VAL A 81 -15.23 -10.28 1.89
C VAL A 81 -15.47 -8.81 1.62
N GLU A 82 -16.75 -8.38 1.60
CA GLU A 82 -17.10 -6.95 1.50
C GLU A 82 -16.79 -6.23 2.83
N THR A 83 -15.96 -5.18 2.75
CA THR A 83 -15.42 -4.49 3.93
C THR A 83 -15.90 -3.06 4.10
N ILE A 84 -16.66 -2.50 3.15
CA ILE A 84 -17.04 -1.07 3.15
C ILE A 84 -17.75 -0.63 4.44
N ARG A 85 -18.50 -1.52 5.07
CA ARG A 85 -19.24 -1.24 6.32
C ARG A 85 -18.54 -1.73 7.58
N LEU A 86 -17.40 -2.42 7.44
CA LEU A 86 -16.69 -2.96 8.60
C LEU A 86 -15.91 -1.87 9.33
N PRO A 87 -15.84 -1.92 10.66
CA PRO A 87 -14.97 -1.03 11.43
C PRO A 87 -13.49 -1.41 11.21
N SER A 88 -12.60 -0.44 11.33
CA SER A 88 -11.15 -0.59 11.11
C SER A 88 -10.55 -1.80 11.83
N ARG A 89 -10.92 -2.05 13.10
CA ARG A 89 -10.46 -3.23 13.87
C ARG A 89 -10.84 -4.57 13.23
N ALA A 90 -12.01 -4.65 12.58
CA ALA A 90 -12.44 -5.88 11.91
C ALA A 90 -11.65 -6.07 10.59
N ILE A 91 -11.42 -4.98 9.85
CA ILE A 91 -10.62 -4.98 8.63
C ILE A 91 -9.18 -5.41 8.91
N ALA A 92 -8.56 -4.86 9.97
CA ALA A 92 -7.21 -5.26 10.38
C ALA A 92 -7.12 -6.78 10.69
N ARG A 93 -8.16 -7.35 11.34
CA ARG A 93 -8.23 -8.80 11.62
C ARG A 93 -8.37 -9.67 10.37
N LEU A 94 -8.81 -9.12 9.26
CA LEU A 94 -8.80 -9.82 7.97
C LEU A 94 -7.39 -9.94 7.39
N GLY A 95 -6.40 -9.18 7.91
CA GLY A 95 -5.01 -9.24 7.51
C GLY A 95 -4.57 -8.07 6.63
N ILE A 96 -5.21 -6.91 6.75
CA ILE A 96 -4.79 -5.65 6.15
C ILE A 96 -4.03 -4.83 7.18
N GLY A 97 -2.79 -4.45 6.88
CA GLY A 97 -1.93 -3.60 7.70
C GLY A 97 -1.75 -2.23 7.06
N TYR A 98 -1.71 -1.17 7.86
CA TYR A 98 -1.54 0.20 7.40
C TYR A 98 -0.37 0.89 8.10
N VAL A 99 0.53 1.45 7.31
CA VAL A 99 1.63 2.30 7.76
C VAL A 99 1.34 3.70 7.24
N PRO A 100 0.97 4.65 8.13
CA PRO A 100 0.66 6.02 7.74
C PRO A 100 1.94 6.82 7.41
N GLU A 101 1.77 7.92 6.70
CA GLU A 101 2.80 8.90 6.36
C GLU A 101 3.54 9.40 7.62
N GLU A 102 2.81 9.70 8.69
CA GLU A 102 3.37 10.16 9.97
C GLU A 102 4.05 9.03 10.78
N ARG A 103 4.27 7.84 10.14
CA ARG A 103 4.90 6.64 10.72
C ARG A 103 4.09 5.99 11.84
N GLY A 104 3.40 6.76 12.68
CA GLY A 104 2.51 6.29 13.74
C GLY A 104 3.22 5.48 14.84
N ILE A 105 4.50 5.71 15.08
CA ILE A 105 5.23 5.12 16.21
C ILE A 105 4.88 5.84 17.52
N PHE A 106 5.01 5.13 18.63
CA PHE A 106 4.87 5.73 19.97
C PHE A 106 6.22 6.25 20.41
N SER A 107 6.38 7.56 20.34
CA SER A 107 7.67 8.24 20.54
C SER A 107 8.27 8.07 21.95
N SER A 108 7.44 7.92 22.97
CA SER A 108 7.84 7.69 24.37
C SER A 108 8.18 6.23 24.68
N LEU A 109 7.76 5.29 23.85
CA LEU A 109 8.07 3.88 24.01
C LEU A 109 9.41 3.53 23.36
N THR A 110 10.07 2.49 23.87
CA THR A 110 11.25 1.91 23.27
C THR A 110 10.92 1.22 21.95
N VAL A 111 11.95 0.88 21.15
CA VAL A 111 11.80 0.07 19.94
C VAL A 111 11.15 -1.26 20.26
N GLU A 112 11.58 -1.94 21.32
CA GLU A 112 11.02 -3.22 21.75
C GLU A 112 9.55 -3.12 22.11
N GLU A 113 9.16 -2.14 22.90
CA GLU A 113 7.78 -1.87 23.28
C GLU A 113 6.91 -1.54 22.06
N ASN A 114 7.42 -0.69 21.15
CA ASN A 114 6.75 -0.39 19.90
C ASN A 114 6.50 -1.64 19.05
N LEU A 115 7.49 -2.53 18.92
CA LEU A 115 7.36 -3.79 18.17
C LEU A 115 6.32 -4.72 18.79
N ASN A 116 6.21 -4.74 20.12
CA ASN A 116 5.34 -5.68 20.83
C ASN A 116 3.91 -5.14 21.05
N LEU A 117 3.70 -3.84 20.89
CA LEU A 117 2.40 -3.19 21.16
C LEU A 117 1.26 -3.66 20.23
N PRO A 118 1.45 -3.78 18.89
CA PRO A 118 0.36 -4.24 18.03
C PRO A 118 0.05 -5.72 18.30
N PRO A 119 -1.24 -6.08 18.48
CA PRO A 119 -1.61 -7.49 18.65
C PRO A 119 -1.35 -8.29 17.37
N ARG A 120 -1.02 -9.56 17.51
CA ARG A 120 -1.04 -10.50 16.40
C ARG A 120 -2.49 -10.75 16.01
N VAL A 121 -2.88 -10.33 14.81
CA VAL A 121 -4.26 -10.45 14.31
C VAL A 121 -4.48 -11.74 13.53
N ARG A 122 -3.38 -12.33 12.99
CA ARG A 122 -3.40 -13.58 12.23
C ARG A 122 -2.09 -14.37 12.44
N PRO A 123 -2.10 -15.69 12.18
CA PRO A 123 -0.87 -16.48 12.03
C PRO A 123 0.01 -15.95 10.88
N GLY A 124 1.31 -16.22 10.93
CA GLY A 124 2.26 -15.89 9.87
C GLY A 124 2.83 -14.46 9.95
N GLY A 125 2.67 -13.77 11.08
CA GLY A 125 3.43 -12.56 11.38
C GLY A 125 4.92 -12.88 11.55
N LEU A 126 5.79 -11.96 11.09
CA LEU A 126 7.23 -12.16 11.19
C LEU A 126 7.68 -12.24 12.66
N SER A 127 8.62 -13.13 12.94
CA SER A 127 9.28 -13.19 14.24
C SER A 127 10.19 -11.96 14.45
N THR A 128 10.60 -11.76 15.69
CA THR A 128 11.54 -10.68 16.01
C THR A 128 12.88 -10.85 15.26
N ASP A 129 13.36 -12.10 15.12
CA ASP A 129 14.60 -12.38 14.38
C ASP A 129 14.46 -12.05 12.89
N GLN A 130 13.34 -12.44 12.26
CA GLN A 130 13.05 -12.08 10.87
C GLN A 130 12.92 -10.55 10.67
N ILE A 131 12.37 -9.83 11.66
CA ILE A 131 12.35 -8.36 11.63
C ILE A 131 13.77 -7.78 11.69
N PHE A 132 14.65 -8.35 12.51
CA PHE A 132 16.04 -7.88 12.62
C PHE A 132 16.90 -8.26 11.42
N GLU A 133 16.55 -9.32 10.68
CA GLU A 133 17.15 -9.61 9.37
C GLU A 133 16.78 -8.55 8.32
N LEU A 134 15.53 -8.05 8.37
CA LEU A 134 15.07 -6.96 7.48
C LEU A 134 15.62 -5.60 7.89
N PHE A 135 15.72 -5.36 9.18
CA PHE A 135 16.07 -4.08 9.79
C PHE A 135 17.11 -4.25 10.92
N PRO A 136 18.39 -4.58 10.60
CA PRO A 136 19.42 -4.86 11.61
C PRO A 136 19.64 -3.71 12.60
N ASN A 137 19.52 -2.47 12.15
CA ASN A 137 19.65 -1.28 12.97
C ASN A 137 18.60 -1.19 14.09
N LEU A 138 17.42 -1.77 13.94
CA LEU A 138 16.42 -1.80 15.02
C LEU A 138 16.87 -2.70 16.18
N ARG A 139 17.65 -3.74 15.90
CA ARG A 139 18.24 -4.61 16.95
C ARG A 139 19.18 -3.84 17.87
N GLU A 140 20.02 -2.98 17.28
CA GLU A 140 20.98 -2.16 18.03
C GLU A 140 20.30 -1.07 18.86
N ARG A 141 19.06 -0.74 18.54
CA ARG A 141 18.27 0.33 19.13
C ARG A 141 17.14 -0.15 20.03
N LEU A 142 17.08 -1.42 20.43
CA LEU A 142 15.93 -2.03 21.14
C LEU A 142 15.49 -1.23 22.38
N SER A 143 16.42 -0.76 23.19
CA SER A 143 16.15 0.04 24.39
C SER A 143 16.02 1.54 24.14
N SER A 144 16.23 2.00 22.88
CA SER A 144 16.11 3.41 22.54
C SER A 144 14.64 3.79 22.41
N GLN A 145 14.26 4.96 22.93
CA GLN A 145 12.93 5.53 22.73
C GLN A 145 12.75 6.01 21.28
N GLY A 146 11.52 5.99 20.79
CA GLY A 146 11.15 6.43 19.44
C GLY A 146 11.61 7.86 19.12
N THR A 147 11.65 8.75 20.10
CA THR A 147 12.16 10.12 19.98
C THR A 147 13.65 10.20 19.63
N LYS A 148 14.42 9.16 19.95
CA LYS A 148 15.87 9.10 19.70
C LYS A 148 16.23 8.44 18.36
N LEU A 149 15.23 8.00 17.61
CA LEU A 149 15.40 7.37 16.30
C LEU A 149 15.45 8.45 15.21
N SER A 150 16.31 8.22 14.22
CA SER A 150 16.26 8.97 12.96
C SER A 150 14.94 8.72 12.22
N GLY A 151 14.58 9.62 11.30
CA GLY A 151 13.37 9.45 10.49
C GLY A 151 13.31 8.11 9.75
N GLY A 152 14.44 7.63 9.24
CA GLY A 152 14.55 6.32 8.60
C GLY A 152 14.33 5.15 9.56
N GLU A 153 14.92 5.19 10.75
CA GLU A 153 14.73 4.17 11.79
C GLU A 153 13.27 4.13 12.26
N GLN A 154 12.63 5.31 12.39
CA GLN A 154 11.19 5.39 12.72
C GLN A 154 10.33 4.75 11.64
N GLN A 155 10.66 4.99 10.36
CA GLN A 155 9.94 4.39 9.23
C GLN A 155 10.10 2.86 9.20
N MET A 156 11.33 2.36 9.40
CA MET A 156 11.57 0.92 9.51
C MET A 156 10.80 0.29 10.68
N LEU A 157 10.77 0.98 11.83
CA LEU A 157 10.01 0.53 13.01
C LEU A 157 8.50 0.50 12.71
N ALA A 158 7.97 1.50 12.00
CA ALA A 158 6.56 1.54 11.60
C ALA A 158 6.18 0.35 10.73
N ILE A 159 7.01 0.02 9.73
CA ILE A 159 6.80 -1.15 8.86
C ILE A 159 6.95 -2.45 9.68
N ALA A 160 8.00 -2.57 10.48
CA ALA A 160 8.29 -3.75 11.30
C ALA A 160 7.12 -4.12 12.24
N ARG A 161 6.50 -3.12 12.87
CA ARG A 161 5.33 -3.31 13.74
C ARG A 161 4.17 -4.02 13.01
N ILE A 162 3.90 -3.59 11.79
CA ILE A 162 2.80 -4.16 10.98
C ILE A 162 3.14 -5.56 10.52
N LEU A 163 4.39 -5.83 10.12
CA LEU A 163 4.83 -7.17 9.71
C LEU A 163 4.66 -8.22 10.81
N ARG A 164 4.76 -7.84 12.08
CA ARG A 164 4.54 -8.74 13.22
C ARG A 164 3.08 -9.15 13.43
N THR A 165 2.13 -8.36 12.92
CA THR A 165 0.70 -8.60 13.15
C THR A 165 0.13 -9.80 12.40
N GLY A 166 0.80 -10.29 11.36
CA GLY A 166 0.30 -11.31 10.45
C GLY A 166 -0.50 -10.74 9.27
N ALA A 167 -0.49 -9.42 9.08
CA ALA A 167 -1.05 -8.81 7.88
C ALA A 167 -0.28 -9.25 6.63
N ARG A 168 -1.01 -9.53 5.54
CA ARG A 168 -0.45 -9.95 4.24
C ARG A 168 -0.74 -8.96 3.12
N LEU A 169 -1.71 -8.07 3.29
CA LEU A 169 -1.88 -6.87 2.48
C LEU A 169 -1.34 -5.68 3.28
N LEU A 170 -0.32 -5.03 2.76
CA LEU A 170 0.29 -3.85 3.37
C LEU A 170 -0.13 -2.60 2.60
N LEU A 171 -0.62 -1.61 3.31
CA LEU A 171 -0.91 -0.27 2.80
C LEU A 171 0.18 0.66 3.32
N LEU A 172 1.06 1.15 2.44
CA LEU A 172 2.17 2.04 2.78
C LEU A 172 1.90 3.43 2.23
N ASP A 173 1.80 4.41 3.10
CA ASP A 173 1.46 5.79 2.74
C ASP A 173 2.73 6.66 2.77
N GLU A 174 3.23 7.02 1.59
CA GLU A 174 4.42 7.84 1.33
C GLU A 174 5.66 7.43 2.17
N PRO A 175 6.03 6.12 2.17
CA PRO A 175 7.04 5.60 3.10
C PRO A 175 8.45 6.14 2.84
N THR A 176 8.69 6.83 1.73
CA THR A 176 10.02 7.38 1.39
C THR A 176 10.13 8.88 1.60
N GLU A 177 9.03 9.55 1.98
CA GLU A 177 9.01 11.01 2.09
C GLU A 177 9.98 11.53 3.16
N GLY A 178 10.78 12.55 2.77
CA GLY A 178 11.74 13.20 3.67
C GLY A 178 12.89 12.33 4.13
N LEU A 179 13.15 11.18 3.48
CA LEU A 179 14.21 10.26 3.86
C LEU A 179 15.46 10.40 2.97
N ALA A 180 16.62 10.07 3.56
CA ALA A 180 17.89 10.04 2.82
C ALA A 180 17.88 8.92 1.75
N PRO A 181 18.59 9.11 0.61
CA PRO A 181 18.61 8.14 -0.49
C PRO A 181 18.98 6.71 -0.08
N VAL A 182 19.89 6.54 0.87
CA VAL A 182 20.30 5.22 1.38
C VAL A 182 19.14 4.48 2.08
N ILE A 183 18.30 5.23 2.79
CA ILE A 183 17.12 4.68 3.48
C ILE A 183 16.04 4.31 2.46
N ILE A 184 15.81 5.16 1.45
CA ILE A 184 14.89 4.87 0.34
C ILE A 184 15.27 3.56 -0.34
N GLN A 185 16.57 3.35 -0.64
CA GLN A 185 17.07 2.10 -1.20
C GLN A 185 16.83 0.90 -0.29
N GLN A 186 16.99 1.07 1.04
CA GLN A 186 16.73 0.01 2.02
C GLN A 186 15.25 -0.35 2.05
N ILE A 187 14.33 0.63 2.03
CA ILE A 187 12.89 0.41 1.94
C ILE A 187 12.54 -0.33 0.65
N GLY A 188 13.14 0.06 -0.48
CA GLY A 188 12.94 -0.62 -1.77
C GLY A 188 13.34 -2.11 -1.71
N ARG A 189 14.52 -2.41 -1.15
CA ARG A 189 14.98 -3.81 -0.93
C ARG A 189 14.03 -4.58 -0.01
N THR A 190 13.52 -3.93 1.03
CA THR A 190 12.55 -4.54 1.94
C THR A 190 11.24 -4.87 1.20
N ILE A 191 10.70 -3.95 0.41
CA ILE A 191 9.48 -4.18 -0.39
C ILE A 191 9.70 -5.34 -1.36
N ALA A 192 10.83 -5.38 -2.08
CA ALA A 192 11.15 -6.46 -3.01
C ALA A 192 11.25 -7.82 -2.30
N ARG A 193 11.88 -7.88 -1.10
CA ARG A 193 11.95 -9.11 -0.28
C ARG A 193 10.55 -9.55 0.17
N LEU A 194 9.74 -8.64 0.70
CA LEU A 194 8.36 -8.94 1.14
C LEU A 194 7.50 -9.45 -0.01
N LYS A 195 7.63 -8.86 -1.21
CA LYS A 195 6.98 -9.34 -2.43
C LYS A 195 7.39 -10.79 -2.72
N GLY A 196 8.68 -11.09 -2.65
CA GLY A 196 9.21 -12.47 -2.82
C GLY A 196 8.67 -13.46 -1.78
N GLU A 197 8.29 -12.99 -0.59
CA GLU A 197 7.67 -13.77 0.48
C GLU A 197 6.12 -13.82 0.36
N GLY A 198 5.55 -13.34 -0.74
CA GLY A 198 4.12 -13.39 -1.06
C GLY A 198 3.26 -12.31 -0.40
N PHE A 199 3.87 -11.24 0.12
CA PHE A 199 3.10 -10.08 0.55
C PHE A 199 2.52 -9.34 -0.65
N THR A 200 1.31 -8.81 -0.48
CA THR A 200 0.67 -7.88 -1.42
C THR A 200 0.82 -6.48 -0.86
N ILE A 201 1.18 -5.51 -1.69
CA ILE A 201 1.50 -4.16 -1.21
C ILE A 201 0.79 -3.12 -2.07
N ILE A 202 0.12 -2.18 -1.43
CA ILE A 202 -0.34 -0.93 -2.05
C ILE A 202 0.54 0.18 -1.50
N LEU A 203 1.20 0.87 -2.40
CA LEU A 203 2.15 1.91 -2.10
C LEU A 203 1.63 3.25 -2.62
N VAL A 204 1.36 4.20 -1.74
CA VAL A 204 1.13 5.60 -2.13
C VAL A 204 2.48 6.28 -2.25
N GLU A 205 2.74 6.90 -3.40
CA GLU A 205 4.00 7.60 -3.67
C GLU A 205 3.80 8.79 -4.62
N GLN A 206 4.69 9.77 -4.48
CA GLN A 206 4.85 10.84 -5.46
C GLN A 206 6.11 10.61 -6.30
N ASN A 207 7.11 9.95 -5.72
CA ASN A 207 8.36 9.61 -6.39
C ASN A 207 8.16 8.41 -7.33
N PHE A 208 7.74 8.69 -8.56
CA PHE A 208 7.52 7.64 -9.57
C PHE A 208 8.79 6.85 -9.91
N ARG A 209 9.99 7.46 -9.78
CA ARG A 209 11.27 6.76 -10.01
C ARG A 209 11.49 5.67 -8.97
N PHE A 210 11.19 5.95 -7.70
CA PHE A 210 11.21 4.93 -6.66
C PHE A 210 10.11 3.89 -6.90
N ALA A 211 8.88 4.33 -7.18
CA ALA A 211 7.75 3.46 -7.47
C ALA A 211 8.08 2.43 -8.58
N ALA A 212 8.75 2.88 -9.66
CA ALA A 212 9.19 2.05 -10.78
C ALA A 212 10.15 0.91 -10.38
N THR A 213 10.90 1.09 -9.29
CA THR A 213 11.87 0.06 -8.84
C THR A 213 11.22 -1.11 -8.10
N VAL A 214 9.98 -0.97 -7.63
CA VAL A 214 9.35 -1.94 -6.73
C VAL A 214 7.99 -2.47 -7.20
N ALA A 215 7.26 -1.69 -8.00
CA ALA A 215 5.87 -2.00 -8.36
C ALA A 215 5.73 -2.79 -9.67
N ASP A 216 4.62 -3.51 -9.80
CA ASP A 216 4.22 -4.21 -11.03
C ASP A 216 3.41 -3.31 -11.96
N ARG A 217 2.59 -2.44 -11.38
CA ARG A 217 1.77 -1.46 -12.11
C ARG A 217 1.40 -0.26 -11.25
N HIS A 218 0.99 0.80 -11.92
CA HIS A 218 0.74 2.10 -11.33
C HIS A 218 -0.66 2.58 -11.68
N TYR A 219 -1.45 2.90 -10.68
CA TYR A 219 -2.71 3.62 -10.83
C TYR A 219 -2.45 5.11 -10.63
N VAL A 220 -2.85 5.93 -11.58
CA VAL A 220 -2.74 7.39 -11.48
C VAL A 220 -4.02 7.94 -10.90
N VAL A 221 -3.89 8.65 -9.78
CA VAL A 221 -5.00 9.26 -9.06
C VAL A 221 -4.98 10.77 -9.27
N GLU A 222 -6.08 11.32 -9.75
CA GLU A 222 -6.29 12.75 -9.93
C GLU A 222 -7.70 13.13 -9.49
N GLN A 223 -7.81 14.18 -8.69
CA GLN A 223 -9.11 14.71 -8.23
C GLN A 223 -10.08 13.64 -7.70
N GLY A 224 -9.56 12.72 -6.89
CA GLY A 224 -10.37 11.66 -6.27
C GLY A 224 -10.85 10.55 -7.21
N LYS A 225 -10.22 10.37 -8.37
CA LYS A 225 -10.50 9.31 -9.34
C LYS A 225 -9.22 8.64 -9.80
N VAL A 226 -9.31 7.37 -10.19
CA VAL A 226 -8.26 6.72 -10.99
C VAL A 226 -8.48 7.14 -12.44
N VAL A 227 -7.50 7.84 -13.01
CA VAL A 227 -7.57 8.35 -14.39
C VAL A 227 -6.78 7.52 -15.38
N ASP A 228 -5.83 6.70 -14.90
CA ASP A 228 -5.01 5.83 -15.73
C ASP A 228 -4.47 4.63 -14.95
N MET A 229 -4.08 3.57 -15.67
CA MET A 229 -3.34 2.43 -15.12
C MET A 229 -2.20 2.08 -16.09
N ILE A 230 -0.97 2.11 -15.60
CA ILE A 230 0.24 1.92 -16.39
C ILE A 230 0.99 0.70 -15.83
N PRO A 231 1.18 -0.37 -16.62
CA PRO A 231 2.09 -1.45 -16.26
C PRO A 231 3.52 -0.94 -16.10
N ASN A 232 4.29 -1.48 -15.16
CA ASN A 232 5.65 -1.01 -14.90
C ASN A 232 6.57 -1.10 -16.13
N GLU A 233 6.43 -2.14 -16.94
CA GLU A 233 7.16 -2.32 -18.21
C GLU A 233 6.86 -1.24 -19.24
N ALA A 234 5.73 -0.56 -19.14
CA ALA A 234 5.32 0.54 -20.01
C ALA A 234 5.64 1.93 -19.43
N LEU A 235 6.17 2.00 -18.21
CA LEU A 235 6.34 3.25 -17.48
C LEU A 235 7.26 4.23 -18.21
N GLU A 236 8.40 3.77 -18.71
CA GLU A 236 9.36 4.61 -19.44
C GLU A 236 8.74 5.28 -20.66
N ARG A 237 7.89 4.54 -21.41
CA ARG A 237 7.19 5.07 -22.60
C ARG A 237 6.10 6.09 -22.24
N ASN A 238 5.66 6.11 -20.99
CA ASN A 238 4.59 6.97 -20.47
C ASN A 238 5.11 8.09 -19.57
N ILE A 239 6.43 8.30 -19.46
CA ILE A 239 7.01 9.31 -18.56
C ILE A 239 6.44 10.72 -18.85
N ALA A 240 6.36 11.14 -20.10
CA ALA A 240 5.81 12.46 -20.45
C ALA A 240 4.35 12.63 -19.99
N LYS A 241 3.55 11.57 -20.11
CA LYS A 241 2.16 11.55 -19.63
C LYS A 241 2.09 11.61 -18.11
N LEU A 242 2.96 10.87 -17.42
CA LEU A 242 3.07 10.90 -15.97
C LEU A 242 3.49 12.28 -15.44
N HIS A 243 4.46 12.93 -16.09
CA HIS A 243 4.84 14.29 -15.73
C HIS A 243 3.64 15.25 -15.80
N GLY A 244 2.78 15.12 -16.82
CA GLY A 244 1.54 15.88 -16.91
C GLY A 244 0.62 15.68 -15.72
N TYR A 245 0.41 14.44 -15.27
CA TYR A 245 -0.41 14.11 -14.11
C TYR A 245 0.22 14.55 -12.78
N LEU A 246 1.54 14.41 -12.64
CA LEU A 246 2.26 14.71 -11.40
C LEU A 246 2.62 16.21 -11.29
N GLY A 247 2.59 16.95 -12.40
CA GLY A 247 2.90 18.38 -12.44
C GLY A 247 4.41 18.68 -12.28
N VAL A 248 5.28 17.79 -12.77
CA VAL A 248 6.75 17.89 -12.77
C VAL A 248 7.29 17.82 -14.17
#